data_931fa59e20d2af59761c273a58e1a612
#
_entry.id   931fa59e20d2af59761c273a58e1a612
#
_cell.length_a   1.000
_cell.length_b   1.000
_cell.length_c   1.000
_cell.angle_alpha   90.00
_cell.angle_beta   90.00
_cell.angle_gamma   90.00
#
_symmetry.space_group_name_H-M   'P 1'
#
loop_
_entity.id
_entity.type
_entity.pdbx_description
1 polymer ?
#
loop_
_entity_poly.entity_id
_entity_poly.type
_entity_poly.pdbx_seq_one_letter_code
_entity_poly.pdbx_strand_id
1 'polypeptide(L)'
;MIQQVYSHPDIYRIRVDLPDNPLQYLNAYVIKGPSGNLVIDTGFNRPECKRALGKGLQELGIRLQSDTALFITHLHADHSGLVGLFAAAGCPVYMHPVDYQYLVDSEDGSTWKAAEDNFMREGMPPEEIRTQFSNQARTFSPDPHFPVTTVQDGDHLHLAGCDLQVIHAPGHTPGLCCLYLAKEQVFFTSDHILFDITPNIQVWYHMKHALQCYLESLQKVRDLPVRLALPGHREGDTSIVGRIDEIMAHHDRRLAEICHLVKCYPHSTAYEIAPHMTWSMRGKKWKDFPPTQKWFALGETLAHIEYLVDHGTLRCCEEQGCRRYDLI
;
A
#
# COMPACT_ATOMS: atom_id res chain seq x y z
N MET A 1 -7.92 -16.82 -11.42
CA MET A 1 -7.65 -18.22 -10.96
C MET A 1 -7.90 -18.25 -9.47
N ILE A 2 -8.62 -19.30 -8.98
CA ILE A 2 -8.87 -19.50 -7.54
C ILE A 2 -7.93 -20.56 -7.02
N GLN A 3 -7.47 -20.39 -5.79
CA GLN A 3 -6.66 -21.36 -5.06
C GLN A 3 -7.11 -21.40 -3.61
N GLN A 4 -7.38 -22.58 -3.07
CA GLN A 4 -7.52 -22.74 -1.62
C GLN A 4 -6.12 -22.67 -0.99
N VAL A 5 -5.92 -21.71 -0.08
CA VAL A 5 -4.62 -21.47 0.58
C VAL A 5 -4.60 -21.95 2.02
N TYR A 6 -5.79 -22.19 2.62
CA TYR A 6 -5.94 -22.75 3.95
C TYR A 6 -7.28 -23.47 4.07
N SER A 7 -7.41 -24.49 4.92
CA SER A 7 -8.58 -25.38 4.93
C SER A 7 -9.45 -25.34 6.20
N HIS A 8 -8.98 -24.73 7.29
CA HIS A 8 -9.76 -24.62 8.53
C HIS A 8 -9.39 -23.36 9.31
N PRO A 9 -10.06 -22.21 9.00
CA PRO A 9 -11.21 -22.00 8.09
C PRO A 9 -10.84 -22.12 6.61
N ASP A 10 -11.88 -22.26 5.76
CA ASP A 10 -11.68 -22.29 4.30
C ASP A 10 -11.28 -20.89 3.79
N ILE A 11 -10.01 -20.73 3.43
CA ILE A 11 -9.47 -19.48 2.86
C ILE A 11 -9.07 -19.73 1.42
N TYR A 12 -9.60 -18.90 0.53
CA TYR A 12 -9.30 -18.91 -0.89
C TYR A 12 -8.61 -17.63 -1.31
N ARG A 13 -7.67 -17.74 -2.24
CA ARG A 13 -7.08 -16.62 -2.96
C ARG A 13 -7.74 -16.53 -4.34
N ILE A 14 -8.26 -15.37 -4.68
CA ILE A 14 -8.70 -15.01 -6.03
C ILE A 14 -7.62 -14.09 -6.62
N ARG A 15 -6.95 -14.55 -7.66
CA ARG A 15 -6.02 -13.71 -8.41
C ARG A 15 -6.79 -12.76 -9.30
N VAL A 16 -6.70 -11.46 -9.02
CA VAL A 16 -7.31 -10.37 -9.78
C VAL A 16 -6.21 -9.73 -10.63
N ASP A 17 -6.21 -9.97 -11.93
CA ASP A 17 -5.21 -9.42 -12.84
C ASP A 17 -5.30 -7.89 -12.91
N LEU A 18 -4.14 -7.21 -12.86
CA LEU A 18 -3.99 -5.75 -12.94
C LEU A 18 -3.32 -5.41 -14.29
N PRO A 19 -4.10 -5.21 -15.36
CA PRO A 19 -3.56 -4.94 -16.68
C PRO A 19 -2.72 -3.67 -16.71
N ASP A 20 -1.61 -3.72 -17.44
CA ASP A 20 -0.67 -2.62 -17.64
C ASP A 20 -0.02 -2.11 -16.33
N ASN A 21 -0.02 -2.94 -15.27
CA ASN A 21 0.56 -2.62 -13.98
C ASN A 21 1.76 -3.55 -13.66
N PRO A 22 2.89 -3.02 -13.17
CA PRO A 22 4.06 -3.83 -12.79
C PRO A 22 3.78 -4.90 -11.72
N LEU A 23 2.78 -4.69 -10.87
CA LEU A 23 2.35 -5.64 -9.84
C LEU A 23 1.72 -6.90 -10.46
N GLN A 24 1.17 -6.81 -11.69
CA GLN A 24 0.54 -7.86 -12.49
C GLN A 24 -0.80 -8.34 -11.95
N TYR A 25 -0.92 -8.61 -10.66
CA TYR A 25 -2.17 -9.05 -10.03
C TYR A 25 -2.22 -8.67 -8.55
N LEU A 26 -3.45 -8.54 -8.07
CA LEU A 26 -3.79 -8.50 -6.66
C LEU A 26 -4.22 -9.89 -6.19
N ASN A 27 -3.90 -10.25 -4.97
CA ASN A 27 -4.46 -11.37 -4.24
C ASN A 27 -5.66 -10.89 -3.41
N ALA A 28 -6.86 -11.01 -3.94
CA ALA A 28 -8.06 -10.87 -3.13
C ALA A 28 -8.29 -12.17 -2.36
N TYR A 29 -8.49 -12.09 -1.04
CA TYR A 29 -8.74 -13.29 -0.23
C TYR A 29 -10.21 -13.42 0.12
N VAL A 30 -10.66 -14.65 0.28
CA VAL A 30 -12.02 -14.98 0.69
C VAL A 30 -11.97 -16.00 1.82
N ILE A 31 -12.54 -15.62 2.97
CA ILE A 31 -12.83 -16.59 4.04
C ILE A 31 -14.27 -17.01 3.88
N LYS A 32 -14.49 -18.31 3.69
CA LYS A 32 -15.80 -18.89 3.52
C LYS A 32 -16.28 -19.53 4.82
N GLY A 33 -17.29 -18.96 5.43
CA GLY A 33 -17.80 -19.41 6.73
C GLY A 33 -19.22 -19.97 6.67
N PRO A 34 -19.68 -20.60 7.75
CA PRO A 34 -21.01 -21.22 7.82
C PRO A 34 -22.16 -20.21 7.87
N SER A 35 -21.89 -18.97 8.32
CA SER A 35 -22.91 -17.92 8.51
C SER A 35 -22.64 -16.66 7.70
N GLY A 36 -21.77 -16.74 6.69
CA GLY A 36 -21.40 -15.62 5.84
C GLY A 36 -19.98 -15.74 5.35
N ASN A 37 -19.57 -14.77 4.55
CA ASN A 37 -18.24 -14.75 3.95
C ASN A 37 -17.53 -13.42 4.26
N LEU A 38 -16.20 -13.44 4.22
CA LEU A 38 -15.38 -12.24 4.23
C LEU A 38 -14.53 -12.19 2.96
N VAL A 39 -14.61 -11.08 2.24
CA VAL A 39 -13.68 -10.76 1.15
C VAL A 39 -12.69 -9.72 1.65
N ILE A 40 -11.42 -9.88 1.33
CA ILE A 40 -10.34 -8.96 1.69
C ILE A 40 -9.75 -8.44 0.38
N ASP A 41 -9.88 -7.13 0.15
CA ASP A 41 -9.49 -6.39 -1.04
C ASP A 41 -10.20 -6.81 -2.34
N THR A 42 -10.09 -5.98 -3.39
CA THR A 42 -11.00 -6.09 -4.54
C THR A 42 -10.36 -6.02 -5.92
N GLY A 43 -9.46 -5.07 -6.17
CA GLY A 43 -8.91 -4.74 -7.50
C GLY A 43 -9.25 -3.33 -7.96
N PHE A 44 -8.64 -2.88 -9.06
CA PHE A 44 -8.94 -1.59 -9.68
C PHE A 44 -10.39 -1.47 -10.12
N ASN A 45 -10.96 -0.27 -10.07
CA ASN A 45 -12.27 0.04 -10.67
C ASN A 45 -12.20 0.01 -12.21
N ARG A 46 -11.97 -1.19 -12.75
CA ARG A 46 -11.93 -1.42 -14.22
C ARG A 46 -12.55 -2.79 -14.56
N PRO A 47 -13.06 -2.92 -15.81
CA PRO A 47 -13.84 -4.10 -16.23
C PRO A 47 -13.12 -5.44 -16.06
N GLU A 48 -11.80 -5.47 -16.26
CA GLU A 48 -11.00 -6.70 -16.15
C GLU A 48 -10.96 -7.21 -14.72
N CYS A 49 -10.70 -6.31 -13.75
CA CYS A 49 -10.67 -6.65 -12.34
C CYS A 49 -12.07 -7.08 -11.85
N LYS A 50 -13.11 -6.33 -12.29
CA LYS A 50 -14.51 -6.69 -11.98
C LYS A 50 -14.87 -8.09 -12.48
N ARG A 51 -14.47 -8.44 -13.72
CA ARG A 51 -14.72 -9.79 -14.26
C ARG A 51 -13.93 -10.85 -13.50
N ALA A 52 -12.65 -10.60 -13.19
CA ALA A 52 -11.80 -11.56 -12.50
C ALA A 52 -12.32 -11.87 -11.08
N LEU A 53 -12.62 -10.82 -10.28
CA LEU A 53 -13.17 -10.96 -8.94
C LEU A 53 -14.56 -11.62 -8.98
N GLY A 54 -15.46 -11.13 -9.86
CA GLY A 54 -16.82 -11.66 -9.99
C GLY A 54 -16.85 -13.13 -10.39
N LYS A 55 -16.00 -13.54 -11.34
CA LYS A 55 -15.84 -14.95 -11.71
C LYS A 55 -15.35 -15.79 -10.52
N GLY A 56 -14.35 -15.28 -9.79
CA GLY A 56 -13.85 -15.97 -8.59
C GLY A 56 -14.91 -16.16 -7.53
N LEU A 57 -15.67 -15.13 -7.20
CA LEU A 57 -16.78 -15.25 -6.24
C LEU A 57 -17.88 -16.22 -6.72
N GLN A 58 -18.24 -16.18 -8.01
CA GLN A 58 -19.21 -17.09 -8.60
C GLN A 58 -18.76 -18.55 -8.52
N GLU A 59 -17.49 -18.85 -8.81
CA GLU A 59 -16.93 -20.21 -8.71
C GLU A 59 -16.93 -20.73 -7.26
N LEU A 60 -16.81 -19.83 -6.28
CA LEU A 60 -16.94 -20.15 -4.85
C LEU A 60 -18.41 -20.25 -4.39
N GLY A 61 -19.37 -19.96 -5.28
CA GLY A 61 -20.79 -19.93 -4.96
C GLY A 61 -21.21 -18.74 -4.10
N ILE A 62 -20.42 -17.67 -4.08
CA ILE A 62 -20.67 -16.46 -3.28
C ILE A 62 -21.40 -15.43 -4.11
N ARG A 63 -22.47 -14.89 -3.57
CA ARG A 63 -23.19 -13.73 -4.10
C ARG A 63 -22.97 -12.54 -3.18
N LEU A 64 -22.81 -11.35 -3.75
CA LEU A 64 -22.70 -10.13 -2.98
C LEU A 64 -24.06 -9.80 -2.37
N GLN A 65 -24.15 -9.83 -1.06
CA GLN A 65 -25.31 -9.51 -0.24
C GLN A 65 -24.88 -9.28 1.21
N SER A 66 -25.83 -9.00 2.10
CA SER A 66 -25.54 -8.60 3.49
C SER A 66 -24.79 -9.64 4.35
N ASP A 67 -24.72 -10.90 3.94
CA ASP A 67 -23.96 -11.97 4.60
C ASP A 67 -22.50 -12.07 4.10
N THR A 68 -22.11 -11.24 3.13
CA THR A 68 -20.76 -11.17 2.61
C THR A 68 -20.13 -9.83 2.98
N ALA A 69 -19.25 -9.82 3.96
CA ALA A 69 -18.49 -8.64 4.37
C ALA A 69 -17.32 -8.38 3.45
N LEU A 70 -16.93 -7.10 3.32
CA LEU A 70 -15.71 -6.66 2.65
C LEU A 70 -14.80 -5.97 3.66
N PHE A 71 -13.55 -6.36 3.71
CA PHE A 71 -12.49 -5.64 4.41
C PHE A 71 -11.54 -5.02 3.40
N ILE A 72 -11.38 -3.70 3.43
CA ILE A 72 -10.39 -2.97 2.63
C ILE A 72 -9.18 -2.72 3.52
N THR A 73 -8.04 -3.31 3.13
CA THR A 73 -6.82 -3.22 3.91
C THR A 73 -6.23 -1.82 3.91
N HIS A 74 -6.31 -1.12 2.77
CA HIS A 74 -5.82 0.25 2.63
C HIS A 74 -6.42 0.95 1.39
N LEU A 75 -6.15 2.25 1.26
CA LEU A 75 -6.79 3.14 0.28
C LEU A 75 -6.38 2.93 -1.18
N HIS A 76 -5.28 2.24 -1.49
CA HIS A 76 -4.81 2.14 -2.86
C HIS A 76 -5.87 1.55 -3.79
N ALA A 77 -5.95 2.09 -5.01
CA ALA A 77 -7.02 1.81 -5.96
C ALA A 77 -7.09 0.32 -6.38
N ASP A 78 -5.98 -0.40 -6.40
CA ASP A 78 -5.93 -1.82 -6.70
C ASP A 78 -6.44 -2.70 -5.54
N HIS A 79 -6.59 -2.16 -4.34
CA HIS A 79 -7.22 -2.81 -3.20
C HIS A 79 -8.67 -2.37 -3.01
N SER A 80 -8.94 -1.09 -3.10
CA SER A 80 -10.24 -0.48 -2.79
C SER A 80 -11.18 -0.27 -3.99
N GLY A 81 -10.64 -0.32 -5.22
CA GLY A 81 -11.32 0.21 -6.41
C GLY A 81 -12.72 -0.35 -6.69
N LEU A 82 -13.00 -1.62 -6.35
CA LEU A 82 -14.32 -2.21 -6.58
C LEU A 82 -15.24 -2.18 -5.35
N VAL A 83 -14.91 -1.43 -4.29
CA VAL A 83 -15.74 -1.34 -3.07
C VAL A 83 -17.20 -0.97 -3.36
N GLY A 84 -17.44 -0.10 -4.36
CA GLY A 84 -18.78 0.32 -4.76
C GLY A 84 -19.69 -0.84 -5.19
N LEU A 85 -19.14 -1.96 -5.70
CA LEU A 85 -19.94 -3.15 -6.04
C LEU A 85 -20.49 -3.83 -4.79
N PHE A 86 -19.69 -3.91 -3.74
CA PHE A 86 -20.08 -4.50 -2.47
C PHE A 86 -21.08 -3.60 -1.75
N ALA A 87 -20.80 -2.30 -1.67
CA ALA A 87 -21.68 -1.32 -1.06
C ALA A 87 -23.06 -1.29 -1.74
N ALA A 88 -23.11 -1.27 -3.07
CA ALA A 88 -24.37 -1.31 -3.83
C ALA A 88 -25.17 -2.61 -3.61
N ALA A 89 -24.51 -3.71 -3.27
CA ALA A 89 -25.14 -4.98 -2.94
C ALA A 89 -25.54 -5.10 -1.46
N GLY A 90 -25.32 -4.07 -0.64
CA GLY A 90 -25.62 -4.06 0.80
C GLY A 90 -24.65 -4.88 1.64
N CYS A 91 -23.46 -5.16 1.13
CA CYS A 91 -22.40 -5.81 1.90
C CYS A 91 -21.84 -4.85 2.96
N PRO A 92 -21.64 -5.27 4.22
CA PRO A 92 -20.90 -4.50 5.20
C PRO A 92 -19.45 -4.27 4.73
N VAL A 93 -18.97 -3.03 4.79
CA VAL A 93 -17.60 -2.65 4.41
C VAL A 93 -16.85 -2.18 5.65
N TYR A 94 -15.64 -2.69 5.83
CA TYR A 94 -14.74 -2.35 6.93
C TYR A 94 -13.46 -1.73 6.38
N MET A 95 -13.00 -0.63 6.98
CA MET A 95 -11.78 0.06 6.60
C MET A 95 -11.28 0.95 7.75
N HIS A 96 -9.99 1.23 7.78
CA HIS A 96 -9.44 2.19 8.76
C HIS A 96 -9.92 3.63 8.47
N PRO A 97 -10.33 4.42 9.47
CA PRO A 97 -10.91 5.74 9.26
C PRO A 97 -9.95 6.72 8.56
N VAL A 98 -8.65 6.63 8.81
CA VAL A 98 -7.67 7.53 8.19
C VAL A 98 -7.61 7.32 6.67
N ASP A 99 -7.55 6.09 6.21
CA ASP A 99 -7.51 5.79 4.78
C ASP A 99 -8.86 6.08 4.11
N TYR A 100 -9.98 5.83 4.81
CA TYR A 100 -11.29 6.22 4.31
C TYR A 100 -11.41 7.75 4.15
N GLN A 101 -10.98 8.51 5.17
CA GLN A 101 -10.99 9.98 5.09
C GLN A 101 -10.10 10.48 3.94
N TYR A 102 -8.96 9.83 3.71
CA TYR A 102 -8.09 10.16 2.59
C TYR A 102 -8.76 9.95 1.22
N LEU A 103 -9.59 8.90 1.07
CA LEU A 103 -10.40 8.70 -0.14
C LEU A 103 -11.41 9.85 -0.31
N VAL A 104 -12.09 10.25 0.77
CA VAL A 104 -13.05 11.37 0.77
C VAL A 104 -12.35 12.68 0.39
N ASP A 105 -11.22 13.00 1.03
CA ASP A 105 -10.43 14.21 0.77
C ASP A 105 -9.85 14.24 -0.67
N SER A 106 -9.74 13.07 -1.30
CA SER A 106 -9.23 12.96 -2.69
C SER A 106 -10.29 13.26 -3.75
N GLU A 107 -11.56 13.38 -3.39
CA GLU A 107 -12.68 13.53 -4.33
C GLU A 107 -12.57 14.83 -5.15
N ASP A 108 -12.25 15.95 -4.49
CA ASP A 108 -12.07 17.25 -5.13
C ASP A 108 -10.69 17.45 -5.77
N GLY A 109 -9.82 16.45 -5.68
CA GLY A 109 -8.44 16.49 -6.19
C GLY A 109 -7.45 17.24 -5.29
N SER A 110 -7.86 17.71 -4.11
CA SER A 110 -6.99 18.50 -3.23
C SER A 110 -5.79 17.73 -2.71
N THR A 111 -5.94 16.44 -2.39
CA THR A 111 -4.85 15.57 -1.95
C THR A 111 -3.81 15.35 -3.06
N TRP A 112 -4.26 15.15 -4.30
CA TRP A 112 -3.38 15.07 -5.47
C TRP A 112 -2.66 16.38 -5.70
N LYS A 113 -3.38 17.50 -5.62
CA LYS A 113 -2.79 18.83 -5.76
C LYS A 113 -1.73 19.09 -4.69
N ALA A 114 -1.98 18.72 -3.45
CA ALA A 114 -1.01 18.84 -2.36
C ALA A 114 0.25 18.00 -2.60
N ALA A 115 0.10 16.76 -3.11
CA ALA A 115 1.23 15.90 -3.48
C ALA A 115 2.03 16.48 -4.65
N GLU A 116 1.33 17.00 -5.68
CA GLU A 116 1.95 17.68 -6.83
C GLU A 116 2.75 18.91 -6.39
N ASP A 117 2.17 19.76 -5.53
CA ASP A 117 2.83 20.95 -5.00
C ASP A 117 4.05 20.57 -4.13
N ASN A 118 3.93 19.50 -3.33
CA ASN A 118 5.06 19.00 -2.56
C ASN A 118 6.20 18.54 -3.48
N PHE A 119 5.91 17.77 -4.52
CA PHE A 119 6.92 17.27 -5.45
C PHE A 119 7.54 18.38 -6.31
N MET A 120 6.78 19.44 -6.65
CA MET A 120 7.36 20.64 -7.27
C MET A 120 8.38 21.34 -6.33
N ARG A 121 8.08 21.42 -5.04
CA ARG A 121 9.02 21.95 -4.05
C ARG A 121 10.26 21.05 -3.86
N GLU A 122 10.16 19.79 -4.21
CA GLU A 122 11.27 18.82 -4.26
C GLU A 122 12.01 18.83 -5.61
N GLY A 123 11.72 19.78 -6.49
CA GLY A 123 12.40 19.98 -7.77
C GLY A 123 11.84 19.20 -8.95
N MET A 124 10.70 18.49 -8.80
CA MET A 124 10.11 17.78 -9.94
C MET A 124 9.55 18.78 -10.96
N PRO A 125 9.94 18.67 -12.26
CA PRO A 125 9.49 19.61 -13.29
C PRO A 125 7.97 19.58 -13.51
N PRO A 126 7.34 20.74 -13.77
CA PRO A 126 5.89 20.82 -13.99
C PRO A 126 5.37 19.93 -15.14
N GLU A 127 6.18 19.69 -16.15
CA GLU A 127 5.84 18.79 -17.28
C GLU A 127 5.76 17.33 -16.83
N GLU A 128 6.58 16.89 -15.89
CA GLU A 128 6.51 15.53 -15.32
C GLU A 128 5.33 15.39 -14.35
N ILE A 129 5.02 16.42 -13.57
CA ILE A 129 3.80 16.48 -12.75
C ILE A 129 2.55 16.25 -13.60
N ARG A 130 2.43 16.95 -14.73
CA ARG A 130 1.27 16.82 -15.64
C ARG A 130 1.07 15.40 -16.17
N THR A 131 2.10 14.58 -16.26
CA THR A 131 1.97 13.19 -16.70
C THR A 131 1.20 12.30 -15.72
N GLN A 132 1.06 12.73 -14.44
CA GLN A 132 0.38 11.95 -13.40
C GLN A 132 -1.15 11.95 -13.52
N PHE A 133 -1.74 12.74 -14.40
CA PHE A 133 -3.18 12.68 -14.68
C PHE A 133 -3.65 11.31 -15.21
N SER A 134 -2.74 10.54 -15.82
CA SER A 134 -3.01 9.16 -16.31
C SER A 134 -2.58 8.08 -15.29
N ASN A 135 -2.22 8.44 -14.07
CA ASN A 135 -1.86 7.47 -13.04
C ASN A 135 -3.04 6.56 -12.71
N GLN A 136 -2.82 5.25 -12.73
CA GLN A 136 -3.86 4.25 -12.48
C GLN A 136 -4.46 4.39 -11.08
N ALA A 137 -3.66 4.77 -10.08
CA ALA A 137 -4.14 5.03 -8.73
C ALA A 137 -5.18 6.16 -8.70
N ARG A 138 -5.01 7.21 -9.54
CA ARG A 138 -5.98 8.30 -9.68
C ARG A 138 -7.18 7.90 -10.53
N THR A 139 -6.94 7.19 -11.65
CA THR A 139 -7.96 6.86 -12.64
C THR A 139 -8.94 5.80 -12.16
N PHE A 140 -8.47 4.85 -11.35
CA PHE A 140 -9.23 3.67 -10.91
C PHE A 140 -9.53 3.64 -9.42
N SER A 141 -9.37 4.77 -8.72
CA SER A 141 -9.87 4.94 -7.35
C SER A 141 -11.39 4.73 -7.28
N PRO A 142 -11.91 4.25 -6.16
CA PRO A 142 -13.35 4.15 -5.95
C PRO A 142 -13.99 5.53 -5.80
N ASP A 143 -15.29 5.61 -6.03
CA ASP A 143 -16.14 6.66 -5.48
C ASP A 143 -16.14 6.51 -3.95
N PRO A 144 -15.80 7.54 -3.14
CA PRO A 144 -15.71 7.43 -1.69
C PRO A 144 -17.06 7.40 -0.97
N HIS A 145 -18.17 7.57 -1.69
CA HIS A 145 -19.51 7.62 -1.11
C HIS A 145 -20.10 6.23 -0.87
N PHE A 146 -19.55 5.51 0.09
CA PHE A 146 -20.09 4.22 0.52
C PHE A 146 -20.17 4.14 2.05
N PRO A 147 -21.18 3.41 2.59
CA PRO A 147 -21.23 3.12 4.02
C PRO A 147 -20.01 2.32 4.46
N VAL A 148 -19.35 2.76 5.51
CA VAL A 148 -18.17 2.09 6.07
C VAL A 148 -18.31 1.92 7.57
N THR A 149 -17.94 0.75 8.08
CA THR A 149 -17.68 0.52 9.50
C THR A 149 -16.19 0.72 9.73
N THR A 150 -15.83 1.73 10.49
CA THR A 150 -14.43 2.01 10.77
C THR A 150 -13.87 1.03 11.78
N VAL A 151 -12.58 0.65 11.58
CA VAL A 151 -11.83 -0.24 12.45
C VAL A 151 -10.58 0.42 12.96
N GLN A 152 -10.10 -0.04 14.10
CA GLN A 152 -8.88 0.45 14.74
C GLN A 152 -7.96 -0.70 15.15
N ASP A 153 -6.74 -0.34 15.54
CA ASP A 153 -5.77 -1.30 16.05
C ASP A 153 -6.30 -2.08 17.24
N GLY A 154 -6.15 -3.39 17.20
CA GLY A 154 -6.58 -4.29 18.26
C GLY A 154 -8.06 -4.67 18.22
N ASP A 155 -8.87 -4.11 17.30
CA ASP A 155 -10.26 -4.55 17.13
C ASP A 155 -10.33 -6.03 16.77
N HIS A 156 -11.40 -6.71 17.24
CA HIS A 156 -11.72 -8.09 16.91
C HIS A 156 -12.99 -8.13 16.05
N LEU A 157 -12.87 -8.64 14.83
CA LEU A 157 -13.98 -8.78 13.90
C LEU A 157 -14.44 -10.26 13.87
N HIS A 158 -15.67 -10.51 14.30
CA HIS A 158 -16.28 -11.84 14.24
C HIS A 158 -17.00 -12.02 12.90
N LEU A 159 -16.26 -12.35 11.84
CA LEU A 159 -16.75 -12.48 10.47
C LEU A 159 -16.45 -13.87 9.91
N ALA A 160 -17.32 -14.38 9.06
CA ALA A 160 -17.18 -15.70 8.42
C ALA A 160 -16.90 -16.84 9.42
N GLY A 161 -17.39 -16.74 10.66
CA GLY A 161 -17.14 -17.72 11.71
C GLY A 161 -15.74 -17.68 12.32
N CYS A 162 -14.98 -16.64 12.03
CA CYS A 162 -13.61 -16.42 12.52
C CYS A 162 -13.54 -15.22 13.46
N ASP A 163 -12.54 -15.21 14.32
CA ASP A 163 -12.13 -14.07 15.13
C ASP A 163 -10.86 -13.47 14.52
N LEU A 164 -11.01 -12.33 13.86
CA LEU A 164 -9.93 -11.64 13.16
C LEU A 164 -9.48 -10.42 13.96
N GLN A 165 -8.24 -10.41 14.39
CA GLN A 165 -7.64 -9.23 14.99
C GLN A 165 -7.19 -8.26 13.90
N VAL A 166 -7.61 -7.00 14.02
CA VAL A 166 -7.13 -5.89 13.19
C VAL A 166 -5.80 -5.39 13.74
N ILE A 167 -4.79 -5.31 12.89
CA ILE A 167 -3.47 -4.76 13.23
C ILE A 167 -3.22 -3.56 12.32
N HIS A 168 -3.32 -2.36 12.89
CA HIS A 168 -2.96 -1.12 12.18
C HIS A 168 -1.44 -1.07 12.02
N ALA A 169 -0.99 -0.98 10.78
CA ALA A 169 0.41 -1.02 10.38
C ALA A 169 0.73 0.14 9.40
N PRO A 170 0.72 1.40 9.89
CA PRO A 170 0.92 2.57 9.05
C PRO A 170 2.33 2.62 8.45
N GLY A 171 2.46 3.30 7.31
CA GLY A 171 3.72 3.53 6.59
C GLY A 171 3.54 3.45 5.09
N HIS A 172 3.13 2.30 4.55
CA HIS A 172 2.78 2.16 3.13
C HIS A 172 1.59 3.06 2.75
N THR A 173 0.54 3.04 3.57
CA THR A 173 -0.48 4.10 3.67
C THR A 173 -0.68 4.49 5.13
N PRO A 174 -1.30 5.66 5.42
CA PRO A 174 -1.56 6.07 6.80
C PRO A 174 -2.47 5.14 7.59
N GLY A 175 -3.43 4.50 6.93
CA GLY A 175 -4.45 3.65 7.55
C GLY A 175 -4.34 2.16 7.20
N LEU A 176 -3.22 1.69 6.65
CA LEU A 176 -3.09 0.27 6.31
C LEU A 176 -3.34 -0.60 7.53
N CYS A 177 -4.24 -1.57 7.37
CA CYS A 177 -4.52 -2.62 8.37
C CYS A 177 -4.26 -4.01 7.81
N CYS A 178 -3.57 -4.81 8.60
CA CYS A 178 -3.46 -6.25 8.42
C CYS A 178 -4.57 -6.97 9.21
N LEU A 179 -4.89 -8.22 8.85
CA LEU A 179 -5.77 -9.08 9.62
C LEU A 179 -5.02 -10.32 10.11
N TYR A 180 -5.25 -10.69 11.36
CA TYR A 180 -4.58 -11.83 11.97
C TYR A 180 -5.57 -12.81 12.59
N LEU A 181 -5.50 -14.08 12.17
CA LEU A 181 -6.19 -15.21 12.78
C LEU A 181 -5.23 -15.86 13.79
N ALA A 182 -5.30 -15.42 15.03
CA ALA A 182 -4.34 -15.81 16.08
C ALA A 182 -4.35 -17.31 16.36
N LYS A 183 -5.51 -17.94 16.38
CA LYS A 183 -5.66 -19.39 16.61
C LYS A 183 -5.04 -20.22 15.49
N GLU A 184 -5.22 -19.80 14.26
CA GLU A 184 -4.73 -20.46 13.05
C GLU A 184 -3.30 -20.05 12.70
N GLN A 185 -2.82 -18.95 13.28
CA GLN A 185 -1.54 -18.30 12.96
C GLN A 185 -1.45 -17.93 11.47
N VAL A 186 -2.57 -17.45 10.90
CA VAL A 186 -2.65 -16.95 9.53
C VAL A 186 -2.67 -15.43 9.55
N PHE A 187 -1.79 -14.81 8.78
CA PHE A 187 -1.60 -13.37 8.75
C PHE A 187 -1.78 -12.82 7.34
N PHE A 188 -2.84 -12.04 7.14
CA PHE A 188 -3.07 -11.29 5.91
C PHE A 188 -2.24 -10.01 5.99
N THR A 189 -1.08 -10.03 5.35
CA THR A 189 -0.10 -8.94 5.45
C THR A 189 -0.41 -7.77 4.54
N SER A 190 -1.30 -7.93 3.57
CA SER A 190 -1.55 -6.91 2.55
C SER A 190 -0.24 -6.40 1.94
N ASP A 191 -0.11 -5.10 1.75
CA ASP A 191 1.11 -4.44 1.25
C ASP A 191 2.03 -3.96 2.38
N HIS A 192 1.77 -4.39 3.64
CA HIS A 192 2.71 -4.17 4.74
C HIS A 192 3.96 -5.05 4.59
N ILE A 193 3.78 -6.34 4.26
CA ILE A 193 4.89 -7.27 4.00
C ILE A 193 4.63 -8.00 2.67
N LEU A 194 5.49 -7.75 1.68
CA LEU A 194 5.53 -8.45 0.39
C LEU A 194 6.84 -9.25 0.29
N PHE A 195 6.82 -10.43 -0.31
CA PHE A 195 7.97 -11.35 -0.27
C PHE A 195 8.90 -11.21 -1.47
N ASP A 196 8.36 -11.00 -2.69
CA ASP A 196 9.16 -10.89 -3.91
C ASP A 196 9.60 -9.45 -4.23
N ILE A 197 8.91 -8.47 -3.66
CA ILE A 197 9.16 -7.03 -3.86
C ILE A 197 9.11 -6.30 -2.52
N THR A 198 9.80 -5.17 -2.42
CA THR A 198 9.71 -4.30 -1.25
C THR A 198 8.54 -3.33 -1.42
N PRO A 199 7.66 -3.18 -0.42
CA PRO A 199 6.62 -2.16 -0.46
C PRO A 199 7.21 -0.77 -0.66
N ASN A 200 6.59 0.04 -1.52
CA ASN A 200 6.99 1.43 -1.69
C ASN A 200 6.49 2.26 -0.49
N ILE A 201 7.38 2.98 0.15
CA ILE A 201 7.06 3.90 1.24
C ILE A 201 7.27 5.31 0.74
N GLN A 202 6.19 6.07 0.68
CA GLN A 202 6.21 7.45 0.18
C GLN A 202 5.66 8.42 1.23
N VAL A 203 5.83 9.71 0.98
CA VAL A 203 5.26 10.77 1.81
C VAL A 203 3.77 10.92 1.55
N TRP A 204 3.01 11.20 2.62
CA TRP A 204 1.57 11.38 2.59
C TRP A 204 1.18 12.75 3.12
N TYR A 205 0.16 13.37 2.54
CA TYR A 205 -0.26 14.73 2.90
C TYR A 205 -0.61 14.90 4.38
N HIS A 206 -1.28 13.90 4.98
CA HIS A 206 -1.71 13.93 6.39
C HIS A 206 -0.88 13.02 7.30
N MET A 207 0.21 12.45 6.83
CA MET A 207 1.07 11.58 7.61
C MET A 207 2.51 12.11 7.60
N LYS A 208 3.05 12.33 8.78
CA LYS A 208 4.48 12.61 8.97
C LYS A 208 5.23 11.32 9.26
N HIS A 209 6.53 11.32 8.94
CA HIS A 209 7.44 10.23 9.32
C HIS A 209 7.02 8.86 8.78
N ALA A 210 6.58 8.80 7.50
CA ALA A 210 6.05 7.57 6.91
C ALA A 210 7.01 6.38 7.03
N LEU A 211 8.31 6.58 6.77
CA LEU A 211 9.32 5.53 6.92
C LEU A 211 9.48 5.09 8.38
N GLN A 212 9.51 6.01 9.33
CA GLN A 212 9.58 5.68 10.76
C GLN A 212 8.39 4.82 11.18
N CYS A 213 7.17 5.25 10.83
CA CYS A 213 5.95 4.51 11.13
C CYS A 213 5.98 3.10 10.50
N TYR A 214 6.50 2.98 9.28
CA TYR A 214 6.63 1.68 8.61
C TYR A 214 7.59 0.74 9.34
N LEU A 215 8.77 1.24 9.72
CA LEU A 215 9.77 0.44 10.47
C LEU A 215 9.23 0.01 11.84
N GLU A 216 8.53 0.90 12.55
CA GLU A 216 7.86 0.58 13.82
C GLU A 216 6.74 -0.46 13.62
N SER A 217 5.98 -0.35 12.53
CA SER A 217 4.93 -1.31 12.18
C SER A 217 5.50 -2.70 11.84
N LEU A 218 6.64 -2.77 11.16
CA LEU A 218 7.36 -4.03 10.92
C LEU A 218 7.81 -4.66 12.24
N GLN A 219 8.39 -3.86 13.13
CA GLN A 219 8.83 -4.34 14.45
C GLN A 219 7.64 -4.84 15.30
N LYS A 220 6.49 -4.15 15.23
CA LYS A 220 5.26 -4.53 15.95
C LYS A 220 4.77 -5.93 15.60
N VAL A 221 4.86 -6.33 14.33
CA VAL A 221 4.36 -7.64 13.87
C VAL A 221 5.42 -8.74 13.85
N ARG A 222 6.69 -8.39 14.10
CA ARG A 222 7.84 -9.29 13.97
C ARG A 222 7.74 -10.55 14.86
N ASP A 223 7.22 -10.38 16.06
CA ASP A 223 7.14 -11.45 17.06
C ASP A 223 5.80 -12.21 17.05
N LEU A 224 4.92 -11.89 16.09
CA LEU A 224 3.67 -12.65 15.93
C LEU A 224 3.97 -14.09 15.50
N PRO A 225 3.34 -15.10 16.14
CA PRO A 225 3.44 -16.49 15.68
C PRO A 225 2.67 -16.65 14.35
N VAL A 226 3.39 -16.66 13.23
CA VAL A 226 2.80 -16.81 11.88
C VAL A 226 3.26 -18.11 11.24
N ARG A 227 2.29 -18.94 10.83
CA ARG A 227 2.50 -20.16 10.05
C ARG A 227 2.26 -19.97 8.57
N LEU A 228 1.42 -18.97 8.21
CA LEU A 228 1.10 -18.64 6.84
C LEU A 228 0.89 -17.14 6.71
N ALA A 229 1.68 -16.50 5.87
CA ALA A 229 1.52 -15.10 5.50
C ALA A 229 0.87 -14.98 4.12
N LEU A 230 -0.12 -14.09 4.01
CA LEU A 230 -0.96 -13.89 2.84
C LEU A 230 -0.84 -12.43 2.37
N PRO A 231 0.10 -12.14 1.43
CA PRO A 231 0.38 -10.78 0.96
C PRO A 231 -0.64 -10.30 -0.09
N GLY A 232 -0.76 -8.98 -0.25
CA GLY A 232 -1.60 -8.36 -1.28
C GLY A 232 -1.13 -8.68 -2.70
N HIS A 233 0.16 -8.85 -2.92
CA HIS A 233 0.75 -9.14 -4.22
C HIS A 233 1.75 -10.30 -4.15
N ARG A 234 1.90 -11.02 -5.27
CA ARG A 234 2.84 -12.14 -5.44
C ARG A 234 2.52 -13.32 -4.53
N GLU A 235 3.49 -14.18 -4.30
CA GLU A 235 3.32 -15.35 -3.44
C GLU A 235 3.65 -14.99 -1.98
N GLY A 236 3.02 -15.71 -1.04
CA GLY A 236 3.31 -15.63 0.39
C GLY A 236 4.38 -16.62 0.82
N ASP A 237 4.84 -16.48 2.05
CA ASP A 237 5.80 -17.38 2.69
C ASP A 237 5.37 -17.65 4.15
N THR A 238 6.05 -18.58 4.78
CA THR A 238 5.89 -18.94 6.19
C THR A 238 6.84 -18.16 7.11
N SER A 239 7.90 -17.56 6.59
CA SER A 239 8.92 -16.85 7.36
C SER A 239 8.78 -15.34 7.23
N ILE A 240 7.90 -14.73 8.06
CA ILE A 240 7.80 -13.26 8.09
C ILE A 240 9.01 -12.60 8.75
N VAL A 241 9.64 -13.24 9.75
CA VAL A 241 10.77 -12.65 10.51
C VAL A 241 11.95 -12.39 9.57
N GLY A 242 12.36 -13.39 8.79
CA GLY A 242 13.45 -13.24 7.82
C GLY A 242 13.14 -12.15 6.79
N ARG A 243 11.87 -12.10 6.33
CA ARG A 243 11.46 -11.06 5.37
C ARG A 243 11.45 -9.65 5.97
N ILE A 244 11.01 -9.50 7.22
CA ILE A 244 11.08 -8.22 7.94
C ILE A 244 12.53 -7.76 8.05
N ASP A 245 13.45 -8.66 8.45
CA ASP A 245 14.88 -8.33 8.57
C ASP A 245 15.48 -7.88 7.23
N GLU A 246 15.09 -8.53 6.11
CA GLU A 246 15.50 -8.13 4.76
C GLU A 246 14.97 -6.75 4.36
N ILE A 247 13.70 -6.45 4.69
CA ILE A 247 13.07 -5.15 4.41
C ILE A 247 13.74 -4.06 5.25
N MET A 248 13.95 -4.27 6.54
CA MET A 248 14.66 -3.31 7.40
C MET A 248 16.08 -3.04 6.87
N ALA A 249 16.84 -4.08 6.54
CA ALA A 249 18.17 -3.94 5.96
C ALA A 249 18.13 -3.25 4.57
N HIS A 250 17.04 -3.38 3.80
CA HIS A 250 16.86 -2.63 2.56
C HIS A 250 16.76 -1.13 2.85
N HIS A 251 15.94 -0.71 3.80
CA HIS A 251 15.79 0.71 4.15
C HIS A 251 17.07 1.28 4.75
N ASP A 252 17.82 0.52 5.58
CA ASP A 252 19.14 0.94 6.08
C ASP A 252 20.12 1.23 4.92
N ARG A 253 20.16 0.36 3.91
CA ARG A 253 20.99 0.59 2.72
C ARG A 253 20.56 1.83 1.95
N ARG A 254 19.24 2.09 1.83
CA ARG A 254 18.69 3.28 1.18
C ARG A 254 19.08 4.56 1.93
N LEU A 255 18.99 4.56 3.25
CA LEU A 255 19.40 5.68 4.09
C LEU A 255 20.90 5.97 3.93
N ALA A 256 21.75 4.94 3.96
CA ALA A 256 23.19 5.08 3.74
C ALA A 256 23.52 5.58 2.33
N GLU A 257 22.81 5.08 1.30
CA GLU A 257 22.95 5.53 -0.09
C GLU A 257 22.62 7.02 -0.23
N ILE A 258 21.51 7.50 0.36
CA ILE A 258 21.15 8.93 0.34
C ILE A 258 22.18 9.79 1.04
N CYS A 259 22.68 9.40 2.21
CA CYS A 259 23.76 10.12 2.89
C CYS A 259 25.00 10.25 1.99
N HIS A 260 25.39 9.17 1.29
CA HIS A 260 26.49 9.20 0.35
C HIS A 260 26.23 10.14 -0.83
N LEU A 261 25.01 10.09 -1.40
CA LEU A 261 24.63 10.93 -2.54
C LEU A 261 24.57 12.41 -2.17
N VAL A 262 24.01 12.77 -1.01
CA VAL A 262 24.00 14.17 -0.53
C VAL A 262 25.42 14.68 -0.30
N LYS A 263 26.36 13.82 0.14
CA LYS A 263 27.77 14.18 0.23
C LYS A 263 28.40 14.44 -1.14
N CYS A 264 28.04 13.65 -2.15
CA CYS A 264 28.56 13.83 -3.53
C CYS A 264 27.92 15.00 -4.27
N TYR A 265 26.66 15.26 -3.97
CA TYR A 265 25.82 16.29 -4.58
C TYR A 265 25.21 17.16 -3.48
N PRO A 266 26.03 18.00 -2.79
CA PRO A 266 25.52 18.86 -1.72
C PRO A 266 24.54 19.89 -2.26
N HIS A 267 23.61 20.32 -1.41
CA HIS A 267 22.63 21.34 -1.73
C HIS A 267 21.68 20.96 -2.88
N SER A 268 21.40 19.66 -3.02
CA SER A 268 20.49 19.11 -4.04
C SER A 268 19.08 18.97 -3.52
N THR A 269 18.10 19.01 -4.43
CA THR A 269 16.70 18.63 -4.18
C THR A 269 16.54 17.11 -4.14
N ALA A 270 15.43 16.60 -3.62
CA ALA A 270 15.14 15.17 -3.66
C ALA A 270 15.06 14.64 -5.11
N TYR A 271 14.53 15.45 -6.04
CA TYR A 271 14.45 15.10 -7.45
C TYR A 271 15.82 15.02 -8.14
N GLU A 272 16.79 15.82 -7.72
CA GLU A 272 18.18 15.75 -8.21
C GLU A 272 18.93 14.53 -7.63
N ILE A 273 18.58 14.07 -6.43
CA ILE A 273 19.16 12.88 -5.78
C ILE A 273 18.60 11.58 -6.37
N ALA A 274 17.27 11.50 -6.58
CA ALA A 274 16.57 10.29 -7.00
C ALA A 274 17.16 9.58 -8.23
N PRO A 275 17.64 10.26 -9.31
CA PRO A 275 18.28 9.63 -10.46
C PRO A 275 19.57 8.86 -10.17
N HIS A 276 20.23 9.17 -9.08
CA HIS A 276 21.52 8.59 -8.68
C HIS A 276 21.36 7.41 -7.72
N MET A 277 20.16 7.20 -7.20
CA MET A 277 19.86 6.03 -6.36
C MET A 277 19.78 4.75 -7.17
N THR A 278 19.99 3.62 -6.49
CA THR A 278 19.87 2.28 -7.09
C THR A 278 18.41 1.86 -7.24
N TRP A 279 17.94 1.68 -8.47
CA TRP A 279 16.56 1.26 -8.77
C TRP A 279 16.51 -0.07 -9.52
N SER A 280 15.58 -0.95 -9.11
CA SER A 280 15.34 -2.24 -9.78
C SER A 280 14.46 -2.07 -11.03
N MET A 281 14.97 -1.38 -12.06
CA MET A 281 14.24 -1.05 -13.29
C MET A 281 14.73 -1.81 -14.52
N ARG A 282 15.24 -3.04 -14.33
CA ARG A 282 15.71 -3.92 -15.43
C ARG A 282 16.73 -3.22 -16.35
N GLY A 283 17.64 -2.43 -15.78
CA GLY A 283 18.70 -1.71 -16.51
C GLY A 283 18.27 -0.44 -17.21
N LYS A 284 17.01 0.00 -17.07
CA LYS A 284 16.58 1.32 -17.59
C LYS A 284 17.28 2.44 -16.85
N LYS A 285 17.66 3.48 -17.59
CA LYS A 285 18.17 4.74 -17.02
C LYS A 285 17.00 5.62 -16.58
N TRP A 286 17.23 6.53 -15.64
CA TRP A 286 16.20 7.43 -15.10
C TRP A 286 15.36 8.14 -16.18
N LYS A 287 15.99 8.62 -17.26
CA LYS A 287 15.27 9.27 -18.38
C LYS A 287 14.24 8.38 -19.07
N ASP A 288 14.44 7.04 -18.99
CA ASP A 288 13.59 6.03 -19.63
C ASP A 288 12.55 5.43 -18.65
N PHE A 289 12.49 5.93 -17.40
CA PHE A 289 11.48 5.49 -16.43
C PHE A 289 10.10 5.97 -16.88
N PRO A 290 9.07 5.10 -16.79
CA PRO A 290 7.69 5.55 -16.92
C PRO A 290 7.37 6.66 -15.90
N PRO A 291 6.52 7.63 -16.25
CA PRO A 291 6.19 8.74 -15.36
C PRO A 291 5.76 8.33 -13.95
N THR A 292 4.89 7.32 -13.85
CA THR A 292 4.44 6.76 -12.56
C THR A 292 5.59 6.17 -11.73
N GLN A 293 6.59 5.58 -12.38
CA GLN A 293 7.75 5.03 -11.66
C GLN A 293 8.67 6.15 -11.14
N LYS A 294 8.79 7.26 -11.86
CA LYS A 294 9.50 8.45 -11.34
C LYS A 294 8.80 9.04 -10.12
N TRP A 295 7.45 9.07 -10.16
CA TRP A 295 6.64 9.52 -9.03
C TRP A 295 6.90 8.69 -7.78
N PHE A 296 6.81 7.36 -7.90
CA PHE A 296 7.08 6.45 -6.77
C PHE A 296 8.53 6.53 -6.29
N ALA A 297 9.48 6.61 -7.21
CA ALA A 297 10.90 6.74 -6.87
C ALA A 297 11.19 8.05 -6.12
N LEU A 298 10.62 9.18 -6.55
CA LEU A 298 10.75 10.44 -5.84
C LEU A 298 10.10 10.38 -4.46
N GLY A 299 8.88 9.83 -4.37
CA GLY A 299 8.18 9.66 -3.10
C GLY A 299 8.96 8.82 -2.09
N GLU A 300 9.56 7.72 -2.55
CA GLU A 300 10.44 6.88 -1.72
C GLU A 300 11.72 7.61 -1.31
N THR A 301 12.37 8.31 -2.25
CA THR A 301 13.56 9.13 -1.95
C THR A 301 13.24 10.15 -0.86
N LEU A 302 12.12 10.85 -1.00
CA LEU A 302 11.69 11.89 -0.06
C LEU A 302 11.35 11.31 1.32
N ALA A 303 10.68 10.17 1.41
CA ALA A 303 10.38 9.53 2.69
C ALA A 303 11.66 9.17 3.47
N HIS A 304 12.71 8.74 2.77
CA HIS A 304 14.02 8.47 3.39
C HIS A 304 14.77 9.75 3.76
N ILE A 305 14.68 10.79 2.93
CA ILE A 305 15.27 12.11 3.24
C ILE A 305 14.59 12.71 4.48
N GLU A 306 13.25 12.67 4.56
CA GLU A 306 12.51 13.14 5.75
C GLU A 306 12.98 12.40 7.01
N TYR A 307 13.13 11.06 6.94
CA TYR A 307 13.67 10.28 8.05
C TYR A 307 15.06 10.78 8.49
N LEU A 308 15.98 11.05 7.55
CA LEU A 308 17.33 11.54 7.86
C LEU A 308 17.33 12.97 8.41
N VAL A 309 16.41 13.82 7.97
CA VAL A 309 16.23 15.17 8.53
C VAL A 309 15.71 15.10 9.96
N ASP A 310 14.70 14.27 10.22
CA ASP A 310 14.11 14.09 11.55
C ASP A 310 15.12 13.53 12.57
N HIS A 311 16.07 12.71 12.11
CA HIS A 311 17.13 12.13 12.94
C HIS A 311 18.41 13.00 12.99
N GLY A 312 18.37 14.24 12.45
CA GLY A 312 19.47 15.18 12.53
C GLY A 312 20.72 14.76 11.72
N THR A 313 20.56 13.93 10.70
CA THR A 313 21.64 13.53 9.79
C THR A 313 21.74 14.49 8.60
N LEU A 314 20.59 14.95 8.11
CA LEU A 314 20.47 15.96 7.06
C LEU A 314 19.83 17.24 7.61
N ARG A 315 20.16 18.35 7.03
CA ARG A 315 19.42 19.60 7.16
C ARG A 315 18.72 19.94 5.86
N CYS A 316 17.54 20.57 5.99
CA CYS A 316 16.75 21.08 4.88
C CYS A 316 16.76 22.62 4.92
N CYS A 317 16.98 23.26 3.79
CA CYS A 317 16.72 24.68 3.60
C CYS A 317 15.81 24.89 2.40
N GLU A 318 15.13 26.05 2.35
CA GLU A 318 14.28 26.40 1.22
C GLU A 318 14.95 27.53 0.43
N GLU A 319 15.18 27.32 -0.86
CA GLU A 319 15.79 28.29 -1.75
C GLU A 319 15.05 28.32 -3.08
N GLN A 320 14.66 29.52 -3.53
CA GLN A 320 13.90 29.73 -4.79
C GLN A 320 12.65 28.86 -4.92
N GLY A 321 11.99 28.57 -3.77
CA GLY A 321 10.76 27.74 -3.72
C GLY A 321 11.00 26.24 -3.77
N CYS A 322 12.26 25.78 -3.76
CA CYS A 322 12.63 24.36 -3.67
C CYS A 322 13.32 24.04 -2.34
N ARG A 323 13.11 22.84 -1.85
CA ARG A 323 13.86 22.29 -0.71
C ARG A 323 15.17 21.72 -1.17
N ARG A 324 16.23 22.01 -0.40
CA ARG A 324 17.59 21.54 -0.64
C ARG A 324 18.16 20.90 0.60
N TYR A 325 18.97 19.88 0.41
CA TYR A 325 19.45 19.02 1.46
C TYR A 325 20.98 18.99 1.52
N ASP A 326 21.50 19.06 2.75
CA ASP A 326 22.92 18.98 3.06
C ASP A 326 23.14 18.06 4.26
N LEU A 327 24.32 17.44 4.37
CA LEU A 327 24.76 16.77 5.60
C LEU A 327 24.99 17.79 6.72
N ILE A 328 24.67 17.38 7.96
CA ILE A 328 24.98 18.16 9.17
C ILE A 328 26.42 17.91 9.62
#